data_c64d8316c53e4b5593ebefdc1c878bb4
#
_entry.id   c64d8316c53e4b5593ebefdc1c878bb4
#
_cell.length_a   1.000
_cell.length_b   1.000
_cell.length_c   1.000
_cell.angle_alpha   90.00
_cell.angle_beta   90.00
_cell.angle_gamma   90.00
#
_symmetry.space_group_name_H-M   'P 1'
#
loop_
_entity.id
_entity.type
_entity.pdbx_description
1 polymer ?
#
loop_
_entity_poly.entity_id
_entity_poly.type
_entity_poly.pdbx_seq_one_letter_code
_entity_poly.pdbx_strand_id
1 'polypeptide(L)'
;MEQQQIFAVLKQQLHAQGKTYADLAKHLDVSESSIKRLFANQSVTLERLLEICQYLQLNFAELARLVDEQRPVLDQLTLAQEKQLMQDPKLILVAVCMMNHWPIEAVIEHYQIDLPECILKLTQLDKMGMLQLLPNNRVRLRVSQQFNWQPNGPIQRYIEEQGIGDFFDAHSDEEGHEEILFGHGMLSNDSVHAMRTVLKKCQQQMAQAHRQSLPVPQSQKRGMAMVLALRTWE
;
A
#
# COMPACT_ATOMS: atom_id res chain seq x y z
N MET A 1 19.69 -0.81 -7.12
CA MET A 1 18.56 -1.21 -6.24
C MET A 1 17.85 -2.47 -6.73
N GLU A 2 17.33 -2.52 -7.96
CA GLU A 2 16.58 -3.73 -8.43
C GLU A 2 17.43 -4.98 -8.52
N GLN A 3 18.69 -4.90 -8.97
CA GLN A 3 19.60 -6.05 -9.00
C GLN A 3 19.82 -6.66 -7.61
N GLN A 4 20.00 -5.85 -6.58
CA GLN A 4 20.18 -6.32 -5.20
C GLN A 4 18.96 -7.13 -4.71
N GLN A 5 17.75 -6.66 -5.05
CA GLN A 5 16.51 -7.33 -4.68
C GLN A 5 16.35 -8.67 -5.41
N ILE A 6 16.69 -8.72 -6.71
CA ILE A 6 16.68 -9.96 -7.48
C ILE A 6 17.59 -11.00 -6.81
N PHE A 7 18.83 -10.64 -6.49
CA PHE A 7 19.77 -11.57 -5.85
C PHE A 7 19.36 -11.96 -4.43
N ALA A 8 18.70 -11.06 -3.68
CA ALA A 8 18.15 -11.38 -2.37
C ALA A 8 17.04 -12.45 -2.48
N VAL A 9 16.11 -12.29 -3.44
CA VAL A 9 15.07 -13.28 -3.72
C VAL A 9 15.66 -14.61 -4.14
N LEU A 10 16.59 -14.64 -5.09
CA LEU A 10 17.22 -15.88 -5.54
C LEU A 10 17.92 -16.61 -4.39
N LYS A 11 18.62 -15.87 -3.52
CA LYS A 11 19.25 -16.44 -2.33
C LYS A 11 18.24 -17.02 -1.34
N GLN A 12 17.13 -16.32 -1.12
CA GLN A 12 16.06 -16.78 -0.26
C GLN A 12 15.40 -18.05 -0.83
N GLN A 13 15.16 -18.09 -2.14
CA GLN A 13 14.56 -19.26 -2.81
C GLN A 13 15.50 -20.49 -2.78
N LEU A 14 16.80 -20.31 -2.98
CA LEU A 14 17.80 -21.36 -2.80
C LEU A 14 17.70 -21.94 -1.37
N HIS A 15 17.72 -21.07 -0.37
CA HIS A 15 17.66 -21.48 1.03
C HIS A 15 16.32 -22.18 1.37
N ALA A 16 15.19 -21.65 0.90
CA ALA A 16 13.87 -22.22 1.15
C ALA A 16 13.71 -23.63 0.56
N GLN A 17 14.41 -23.91 -0.55
CA GLN A 17 14.44 -25.23 -1.19
C GLN A 17 15.58 -26.13 -0.67
N GLY A 18 16.33 -25.72 0.34
CA GLY A 18 17.48 -26.48 0.88
C GLY A 18 18.62 -26.65 -0.12
N LYS A 19 18.70 -25.82 -1.16
CA LYS A 19 19.72 -25.86 -2.21
C LYS A 19 20.91 -24.99 -1.87
N THR A 20 22.10 -25.48 -2.18
CA THR A 20 23.38 -24.76 -1.92
C THR A 20 23.94 -24.14 -3.20
N TYR A 21 24.95 -23.27 -3.04
CA TYR A 21 25.70 -22.75 -4.20
C TYR A 21 26.45 -23.84 -4.93
N ALA A 22 26.87 -24.91 -4.24
CA ALA A 22 27.51 -26.06 -4.85
C ALA A 22 26.53 -26.84 -5.77
N ASP A 23 25.26 -27.02 -5.32
CA ASP A 23 24.23 -27.66 -6.13
C ASP A 23 23.89 -26.85 -7.38
N LEU A 24 23.78 -25.52 -7.21
CA LEU A 24 23.55 -24.60 -8.34
C LEU A 24 24.73 -24.62 -9.32
N ALA A 25 25.95 -24.62 -8.81
CA ALA A 25 27.17 -24.68 -9.62
C ALA A 25 27.22 -25.95 -10.46
N LYS A 26 26.89 -27.10 -9.85
CA LYS A 26 26.80 -28.39 -10.55
C LYS A 26 25.74 -28.40 -11.65
N HIS A 27 24.57 -27.78 -11.39
CA HIS A 27 23.49 -27.71 -12.38
C HIS A 27 23.86 -26.81 -13.57
N LEU A 28 24.57 -25.71 -13.33
CA LEU A 28 24.96 -24.73 -14.35
C LEU A 28 26.30 -25.04 -15.02
N ASP A 29 26.93 -26.17 -14.68
CA ASP A 29 28.26 -26.61 -15.18
C ASP A 29 29.35 -25.53 -15.00
N VAL A 30 29.42 -24.97 -13.80
CA VAL A 30 30.41 -23.95 -13.42
C VAL A 30 31.00 -24.26 -12.04
N SER A 31 32.10 -23.55 -11.68
CA SER A 31 32.66 -23.70 -10.33
C SER A 31 31.80 -23.01 -9.26
N GLU A 32 31.81 -23.55 -8.06
CA GLU A 32 31.13 -22.91 -6.91
C GLU A 32 31.65 -21.49 -6.65
N SER A 33 32.97 -21.27 -6.87
CA SER A 33 33.57 -19.93 -6.78
C SER A 33 32.98 -18.94 -7.78
N SER A 34 32.61 -19.41 -8.97
CA SER A 34 31.92 -18.58 -9.97
C SER A 34 30.53 -18.18 -9.50
N ILE A 35 29.77 -19.09 -8.91
CA ILE A 35 28.46 -18.77 -8.31
C ILE A 35 28.61 -17.79 -7.15
N LYS A 36 29.54 -18.03 -6.21
CA LYS A 36 29.80 -17.10 -5.11
C LYS A 36 30.13 -15.68 -5.62
N ARG A 37 30.96 -15.58 -6.65
CA ARG A 37 31.31 -14.30 -7.27
C ARG A 37 30.13 -13.64 -7.96
N LEU A 38 29.27 -14.41 -8.65
CA LEU A 38 28.06 -13.93 -9.30
C LEU A 38 27.09 -13.31 -8.27
N PHE A 39 26.87 -13.98 -7.15
CA PHE A 39 26.03 -13.48 -6.06
C PHE A 39 26.67 -12.32 -5.29
N ALA A 40 27.99 -12.29 -5.15
CA ALA A 40 28.72 -11.20 -4.50
C ALA A 40 28.70 -9.93 -5.34
N ASN A 41 28.95 -10.05 -6.64
CA ASN A 41 28.97 -8.92 -7.59
C ASN A 41 27.57 -8.49 -8.02
N GLN A 42 26.55 -9.29 -7.74
CA GLN A 42 25.15 -9.02 -8.11
C GLN A 42 25.00 -8.71 -9.61
N SER A 43 25.79 -9.35 -10.46
CA SER A 43 25.80 -9.15 -11.90
C SER A 43 25.63 -10.48 -12.62
N VAL A 44 24.65 -10.55 -13.52
CA VAL A 44 24.29 -11.76 -14.25
C VAL A 44 23.69 -11.38 -15.61
N THR A 45 23.98 -12.19 -16.64
CA THR A 45 23.29 -12.07 -17.94
C THR A 45 21.84 -12.56 -17.81
N LEU A 46 20.98 -12.07 -18.68
CA LEU A 46 19.56 -12.52 -18.69
C LEU A 46 19.45 -14.04 -18.90
N GLU A 47 20.26 -14.59 -19.80
CA GLU A 47 20.31 -16.01 -20.07
C GLU A 47 20.62 -16.82 -18.81
N ARG A 48 21.68 -16.44 -18.11
CA ARG A 48 22.09 -17.08 -16.85
C ARG A 48 21.04 -16.89 -15.73
N LEU A 49 20.36 -15.75 -15.69
CA LEU A 49 19.26 -15.52 -14.74
C LEU A 49 18.11 -16.50 -15.00
N LEU A 50 17.75 -16.71 -16.26
CA LEU A 50 16.67 -17.64 -16.64
C LEU A 50 17.04 -19.09 -16.30
N GLU A 51 18.29 -19.51 -16.48
CA GLU A 51 18.76 -20.84 -16.05
C GLU A 51 18.67 -21.02 -14.54
N ILE A 52 19.04 -20.00 -13.75
CA ILE A 52 18.89 -20.03 -12.28
C ILE A 52 17.41 -20.11 -11.91
N CYS A 53 16.56 -19.34 -12.56
CA CYS A 53 15.12 -19.40 -12.33
C CYS A 53 14.57 -20.80 -12.64
N GLN A 54 14.94 -21.40 -13.77
CA GLN A 54 14.53 -22.75 -14.14
C GLN A 54 14.96 -23.79 -13.09
N TYR A 55 16.20 -23.69 -12.60
CA TYR A 55 16.70 -24.56 -11.51
C TYR A 55 15.87 -24.42 -10.23
N LEU A 56 15.41 -23.21 -9.93
CA LEU A 56 14.55 -22.90 -8.78
C LEU A 56 13.06 -23.17 -9.04
N GLN A 57 12.72 -23.70 -10.21
CA GLN A 57 11.32 -23.94 -10.64
C GLN A 57 10.48 -22.65 -10.63
N LEU A 58 11.10 -21.52 -10.93
CA LEU A 58 10.45 -20.22 -11.07
C LEU A 58 10.41 -19.82 -12.55
N ASN A 59 9.33 -19.18 -12.96
CA ASN A 59 9.35 -18.43 -14.20
C ASN A 59 9.77 -16.96 -13.93
N PHE A 60 10.11 -16.22 -14.99
CA PHE A 60 10.54 -14.82 -14.84
C PHE A 60 9.48 -13.91 -14.22
N ALA A 61 8.20 -14.15 -14.51
CA ALA A 61 7.10 -13.38 -13.95
C ALA A 61 6.96 -13.64 -12.43
N GLU A 62 7.14 -14.88 -11.99
CA GLU A 62 7.17 -15.23 -10.56
C GLU A 62 8.35 -14.60 -9.83
N LEU A 63 9.54 -14.62 -10.43
CA LEU A 63 10.70 -13.92 -9.87
C LEU A 63 10.40 -12.42 -9.72
N ALA A 64 9.87 -11.78 -10.76
CA ALA A 64 9.52 -10.37 -10.73
C ALA A 64 8.47 -10.06 -9.63
N ARG A 65 7.46 -10.92 -9.47
CA ARG A 65 6.46 -10.81 -8.40
C ARG A 65 7.11 -10.93 -7.01
N LEU A 66 7.95 -11.93 -6.80
CA LEU A 66 8.65 -12.13 -5.51
C LEU A 66 9.57 -10.96 -5.18
N VAL A 67 10.25 -10.38 -6.17
CA VAL A 67 11.06 -9.16 -6.00
C VAL A 67 10.19 -7.97 -5.60
N ASP A 68 9.03 -7.84 -6.22
CA ASP A 68 8.09 -6.75 -5.90
C ASP A 68 7.50 -6.89 -4.48
N GLU A 69 7.19 -8.10 -4.05
CA GLU A 69 6.70 -8.43 -2.70
C GLU A 69 7.75 -8.13 -1.60
N GLN A 70 9.05 -8.24 -1.90
CA GLN A 70 10.12 -7.90 -0.96
C GLN A 70 10.43 -6.40 -0.86
N ARG A 71 9.83 -5.57 -1.71
CA ARG A 71 10.04 -4.14 -1.62
C ARG A 71 9.44 -3.61 -0.33
N PRO A 72 10.16 -2.78 0.42
CA PRO A 72 9.61 -2.20 1.63
C PRO A 72 8.35 -1.40 1.28
N VAL A 73 7.26 -1.76 1.90
CA VAL A 73 6.01 -1.01 1.87
C VAL A 73 5.93 -0.13 3.12
N LEU A 74 5.35 1.04 2.97
CA LEU A 74 5.21 2.00 4.06
C LEU A 74 3.98 1.63 4.89
N ASP A 75 4.19 1.26 6.14
CA ASP A 75 3.10 0.97 7.07
C ASP A 75 2.56 2.23 7.73
N GLN A 76 3.39 3.27 7.84
CA GLN A 76 3.06 4.51 8.53
C GLN A 76 3.99 5.64 8.07
N LEU A 77 3.47 6.87 7.98
CA LEU A 77 4.28 8.07 7.79
C LEU A 77 4.94 8.50 9.11
N THR A 78 6.04 9.23 9.01
CA THR A 78 6.58 9.97 10.16
C THR A 78 5.71 11.19 10.47
N LEU A 79 5.76 11.69 11.72
CA LEU A 79 5.06 12.92 12.09
C LEU A 79 5.44 14.13 11.21
N ALA A 80 6.71 14.20 10.77
CA ALA A 80 7.16 15.25 9.87
C ALA A 80 6.51 15.16 8.49
N GLN A 81 6.37 13.95 7.96
CA GLN A 81 5.69 13.70 6.69
C GLN A 81 4.19 13.99 6.78
N GLU A 82 3.52 13.61 7.88
CA GLU A 82 2.11 13.97 8.08
C GLU A 82 1.92 15.49 8.17
N LYS A 83 2.80 16.21 8.88
CA LYS A 83 2.76 17.68 8.90
C LYS A 83 2.95 18.28 7.52
N GLN A 84 3.84 17.71 6.71
CA GLN A 84 4.04 18.17 5.33
C GLN A 84 2.80 17.95 4.47
N LEU A 85 2.13 16.78 4.60
CA LEU A 85 0.85 16.53 3.93
C LEU A 85 -0.21 17.56 4.32
N MET A 86 -0.33 17.86 5.62
CA MET A 86 -1.33 18.80 6.14
C MET A 86 -1.14 20.24 5.69
N GLN A 87 0.08 20.63 5.31
CA GLN A 87 0.35 21.98 4.78
C GLN A 87 -0.14 22.19 3.35
N ASP A 88 -0.51 21.14 2.65
CA ASP A 88 -0.90 21.18 1.24
C ASP A 88 -2.17 20.33 1.01
N PRO A 89 -3.35 20.97 1.01
CA PRO A 89 -4.63 20.27 0.82
C PRO A 89 -4.70 19.47 -0.49
N LYS A 90 -4.08 19.96 -1.56
CA LYS A 90 -4.04 19.25 -2.85
C LYS A 90 -3.12 18.03 -2.78
N LEU A 91 -2.07 18.07 -1.96
CA LEU A 91 -1.19 16.92 -1.75
C LEU A 91 -1.92 15.79 -1.01
N ILE A 92 -2.69 16.12 0.04
CA ILE A 92 -3.56 15.14 0.74
C ILE A 92 -4.58 14.57 -0.23
N LEU A 93 -5.25 15.42 -1.00
CA LEU A 93 -6.26 15.01 -1.96
C LEU A 93 -5.67 13.97 -2.95
N VAL A 94 -4.54 14.30 -3.59
CA VAL A 94 -3.88 13.39 -4.52
C VAL A 94 -3.44 12.11 -3.82
N ALA A 95 -2.91 12.19 -2.58
CA ALA A 95 -2.54 11.00 -1.81
C ALA A 95 -3.73 10.08 -1.58
N VAL A 96 -4.86 10.60 -1.13
CA VAL A 96 -6.10 9.83 -0.90
C VAL A 96 -6.61 9.23 -2.20
N CYS A 97 -6.65 9.98 -3.29
CA CYS A 97 -7.06 9.46 -4.60
C CYS A 97 -6.16 8.31 -5.06
N MET A 98 -4.84 8.44 -4.93
CA MET A 98 -3.91 7.38 -5.30
C MET A 98 -4.06 6.14 -4.40
N MET A 99 -4.23 6.31 -3.10
CA MET A 99 -4.49 5.20 -2.17
C MET A 99 -5.79 4.45 -2.52
N ASN A 100 -6.76 5.15 -3.08
CA ASN A 100 -8.01 4.59 -3.59
C ASN A 100 -7.93 4.16 -5.06
N HIS A 101 -6.73 4.05 -5.64
CA HIS A 101 -6.48 3.60 -7.00
C HIS A 101 -7.22 4.40 -8.09
N TRP A 102 -7.43 5.69 -7.86
CA TRP A 102 -8.00 6.55 -8.91
C TRP A 102 -6.99 6.72 -10.04
N PRO A 103 -7.44 6.66 -11.32
CA PRO A 103 -6.60 7.08 -12.44
C PRO A 103 -6.25 8.57 -12.33
N ILE A 104 -5.06 8.95 -12.76
CA ILE A 104 -4.61 10.35 -12.70
C ILE A 104 -5.54 11.26 -13.48
N GLU A 105 -6.01 10.80 -14.64
CA GLU A 105 -6.94 11.52 -15.52
C GLU A 105 -8.25 11.85 -14.78
N ALA A 106 -8.78 10.91 -14.00
CA ALA A 106 -9.99 11.13 -13.20
C ALA A 106 -9.77 12.13 -12.06
N VAL A 107 -8.57 12.14 -11.44
CA VAL A 107 -8.23 13.14 -10.42
C VAL A 107 -8.17 14.54 -11.02
N ILE A 108 -7.54 14.69 -12.19
CA ILE A 108 -7.42 15.95 -12.92
C ILE A 108 -8.80 16.49 -13.27
N GLU A 109 -9.64 15.65 -13.86
CA GLU A 109 -10.98 16.03 -14.32
C GLU A 109 -11.90 16.41 -13.15
N HIS A 110 -11.94 15.58 -12.11
CA HIS A 110 -12.89 15.75 -11.00
C HIS A 110 -12.53 16.92 -10.08
N TYR A 111 -11.22 17.10 -9.78
CA TYR A 111 -10.77 18.13 -8.85
C TYR A 111 -10.18 19.39 -9.52
N GLN A 112 -10.26 19.49 -10.84
CA GLN A 112 -9.76 20.63 -11.61
C GLN A 112 -8.30 20.98 -11.28
N ILE A 113 -7.46 19.94 -11.10
CA ILE A 113 -6.02 20.07 -10.91
C ILE A 113 -5.38 19.90 -12.29
N ASP A 114 -4.47 20.80 -12.69
CA ASP A 114 -3.77 20.62 -13.95
C ASP A 114 -2.74 19.46 -13.88
N LEU A 115 -2.39 18.91 -15.05
CA LEU A 115 -1.46 17.79 -15.14
C LEU A 115 -0.08 18.10 -14.52
N PRO A 116 0.57 19.25 -14.79
CA PRO A 116 1.83 19.61 -14.18
C PRO A 116 1.76 19.65 -12.64
N GLU A 117 0.71 20.24 -12.09
CA GLU A 117 0.49 20.29 -10.64
C GLU A 117 0.29 18.89 -10.06
N CYS A 118 -0.55 18.07 -10.71
CA CYS A 118 -0.76 16.68 -10.28
C CYS A 118 0.58 15.88 -10.26
N ILE A 119 1.40 15.98 -11.30
CA ILE A 119 2.72 15.34 -11.37
C ILE A 119 3.66 15.86 -10.28
N LEU A 120 3.62 17.15 -9.95
CA LEU A 120 4.39 17.71 -8.84
C LEU A 120 3.98 17.06 -7.50
N LYS A 121 2.67 16.90 -7.24
CA LYS A 121 2.17 16.23 -6.04
C LYS A 121 2.57 14.75 -6.00
N LEU A 122 2.45 14.04 -7.13
CA LEU A 122 2.91 12.66 -7.23
C LEU A 122 4.42 12.51 -6.96
N THR A 123 5.23 13.45 -7.45
CA THR A 123 6.68 13.48 -7.17
C THR A 123 6.96 13.70 -5.67
N GLN A 124 6.18 14.52 -5.00
CA GLN A 124 6.29 14.73 -3.56
C GLN A 124 5.93 13.44 -2.80
N LEU A 125 4.84 12.76 -3.17
CA LEU A 125 4.42 11.49 -2.57
C LEU A 125 5.43 10.35 -2.82
N ASP A 126 6.09 10.34 -3.99
CA ASP A 126 7.20 9.42 -4.30
C ASP A 126 8.38 9.64 -3.35
N LYS A 127 8.80 10.90 -3.15
CA LYS A 127 9.85 11.25 -2.18
C LYS A 127 9.49 10.87 -0.74
N MET A 128 8.21 10.89 -0.39
CA MET A 128 7.70 10.45 0.91
C MET A 128 7.63 8.92 1.03
N GLY A 129 7.81 8.18 -0.06
CA GLY A 129 7.76 6.73 -0.10
C GLY A 129 6.34 6.15 -0.14
N MET A 130 5.30 6.96 -0.31
CA MET A 130 3.91 6.50 -0.39
C MET A 130 3.59 5.80 -1.70
N LEU A 131 4.24 6.20 -2.76
CA LEU A 131 4.09 5.62 -4.09
C LEU A 131 5.41 5.67 -4.85
N GLN A 132 5.44 5.08 -6.03
CA GLN A 132 6.50 5.23 -7.02
C GLN A 132 5.90 5.77 -8.31
N LEU A 133 6.41 6.90 -8.75
CA LEU A 133 6.07 7.46 -10.05
C LEU A 133 6.92 6.81 -11.14
N LEU A 134 6.27 6.14 -12.08
CA LEU A 134 6.87 5.41 -13.19
C LEU A 134 6.76 6.20 -14.49
N PRO A 135 7.53 5.84 -15.55
CA PRO A 135 7.38 6.44 -16.89
C PRO A 135 5.92 6.42 -17.37
N ASN A 136 5.55 7.41 -18.17
CA ASN A 136 4.19 7.64 -18.67
C ASN A 136 3.16 7.87 -17.54
N ASN A 137 3.59 8.55 -16.48
CA ASN A 137 2.77 8.94 -15.33
C ASN A 137 2.06 7.78 -14.62
N ARG A 138 2.56 6.54 -14.79
CA ARG A 138 2.01 5.40 -14.06
C ARG A 138 2.41 5.49 -12.59
N VAL A 139 1.49 5.13 -11.72
CA VAL A 139 1.70 5.12 -10.26
C VAL A 139 1.66 3.70 -9.74
N ARG A 140 2.63 3.37 -8.90
CA ARG A 140 2.64 2.14 -8.10
C ARG A 140 2.62 2.51 -6.64
N LEU A 141 1.59 2.09 -5.91
CA LEU A 141 1.49 2.33 -4.47
C LEU A 141 2.60 1.59 -3.71
N ARG A 142 3.12 2.23 -2.67
CA ARG A 142 4.14 1.73 -1.75
C ARG A 142 3.66 1.69 -0.31
N VAL A 143 2.37 1.94 -0.08
CA VAL A 143 1.72 1.81 1.22
C VAL A 143 1.21 0.40 1.41
N SER A 144 1.32 -0.11 2.63
CA SER A 144 0.82 -1.45 2.99
C SER A 144 -0.70 -1.45 3.08
N GLN A 145 -1.29 -2.65 3.04
CA GLN A 145 -2.73 -2.81 3.29
C GLN A 145 -3.13 -2.49 4.75
N GLN A 146 -2.15 -2.44 5.65
CA GLN A 146 -2.31 -2.10 7.06
C GLN A 146 -1.81 -0.69 7.36
N PHE A 147 -1.65 0.14 6.31
CA PHE A 147 -1.23 1.52 6.48
C PHE A 147 -2.15 2.25 7.46
N ASN A 148 -1.53 2.91 8.43
CA ASN A 148 -2.24 3.71 9.42
C ASN A 148 -1.58 5.08 9.57
N TRP A 149 -2.37 6.09 9.87
CA TRP A 149 -1.88 7.39 10.28
C TRP A 149 -1.25 7.32 11.68
N GLN A 150 -0.40 8.27 12.02
CA GLN A 150 0.20 8.34 13.35
C GLN A 150 -0.89 8.48 14.42
N PRO A 151 -0.88 7.66 15.47
CA PRO A 151 -1.78 7.82 16.61
C PRO A 151 -1.61 9.22 17.24
N ASN A 152 -2.70 9.95 17.39
CA ASN A 152 -2.70 11.35 17.82
C ASN A 152 -1.87 12.28 16.91
N GLY A 153 -1.62 11.87 15.66
CA GLY A 153 -0.90 12.63 14.64
C GLY A 153 -1.73 13.78 14.05
N PRO A 154 -1.10 14.62 13.22
CA PRO A 154 -1.77 15.76 12.61
C PRO A 154 -2.99 15.40 11.79
N ILE A 155 -2.92 14.32 11.00
CA ILE A 155 -4.02 13.88 10.14
C ILE A 155 -5.16 13.31 10.98
N GLN A 156 -4.85 12.49 12.00
CA GLN A 156 -5.89 11.97 12.89
C GLN A 156 -6.62 13.11 13.60
N ARG A 157 -5.91 14.10 14.12
CA ARG A 157 -6.52 15.28 14.75
C ARG A 157 -7.41 16.07 13.79
N TYR A 158 -6.94 16.26 12.58
CA TYR A 158 -7.74 16.95 11.56
C TYR A 158 -9.06 16.21 11.27
N ILE A 159 -8.99 14.89 11.13
CA ILE A 159 -10.19 14.05 10.95
C ILE A 159 -11.11 14.16 12.19
N GLU A 160 -10.54 14.18 13.40
CA GLU A 160 -11.31 14.31 14.64
C GLU A 160 -11.96 15.70 14.79
N GLU A 161 -11.26 16.77 14.40
CA GLU A 161 -11.71 18.15 14.58
C GLU A 161 -12.66 18.62 13.46
N GLN A 162 -12.42 18.22 12.24
CA GLN A 162 -13.17 18.71 11.08
C GLN A 162 -13.93 17.59 10.34
N GLY A 163 -13.36 16.41 10.24
CA GLY A 163 -13.98 15.32 9.48
C GLY A 163 -15.19 14.69 10.17
N ILE A 164 -15.25 14.71 11.51
CA ILE A 164 -16.38 14.13 12.26
C ILE A 164 -17.63 15.01 12.11
N GLY A 165 -17.49 16.34 12.08
CA GLY A 165 -18.60 17.25 11.85
C GLY A 165 -19.31 16.96 10.53
N ASP A 166 -18.54 16.89 9.44
CA ASP A 166 -19.07 16.65 8.09
C ASP A 166 -19.78 15.28 7.97
N PHE A 167 -19.38 14.28 8.77
CA PHE A 167 -20.05 12.97 8.81
C PHE A 167 -21.42 13.00 9.50
N PHE A 168 -21.63 13.95 10.40
CA PHE A 168 -22.92 14.09 11.12
C PHE A 168 -23.81 15.17 10.52
N ASP A 169 -23.28 16.04 9.68
CA ASP A 169 -24.06 16.98 8.86
C ASP A 169 -24.69 16.23 7.67
N ALA A 170 -25.41 15.16 7.98
CA ALA A 170 -26.05 14.30 7.00
C ALA A 170 -26.95 15.11 6.06
N HIS A 171 -26.50 15.27 4.85
CA HIS A 171 -27.40 15.54 3.73
C HIS A 171 -28.13 14.21 3.50
N SER A 172 -29.44 14.21 3.70
CA SER A 172 -30.27 13.03 3.48
C SER A 172 -30.00 12.48 2.08
N ASP A 173 -29.25 11.40 1.98
CA ASP A 173 -29.11 10.65 0.74
C ASP A 173 -30.46 10.00 0.45
N GLU A 174 -31.23 10.55 -0.50
CA GLU A 174 -32.54 10.03 -0.90
C GLU A 174 -32.46 8.57 -1.38
N GLU A 175 -31.25 8.08 -1.71
CA GLU A 175 -31.01 6.71 -2.17
C GLU A 175 -30.70 5.73 -1.03
N GLY A 176 -30.59 6.20 0.22
CA GLY A 176 -30.41 5.34 1.41
C GLY A 176 -29.06 4.63 1.50
N HIS A 177 -27.98 5.24 0.99
CA HIS A 177 -26.62 4.70 1.05
C HIS A 177 -25.89 5.08 2.34
N GLU A 178 -26.45 6.01 3.11
CA GLU A 178 -25.88 6.50 4.37
C GLU A 178 -26.50 5.78 5.55
N GLU A 179 -25.70 5.40 6.53
CA GLU A 179 -26.17 4.78 7.77
C GLU A 179 -25.39 5.34 8.95
N ILE A 180 -26.14 5.90 9.92
CA ILE A 180 -25.58 6.39 11.19
C ILE A 180 -26.10 5.49 12.31
N LEU A 181 -25.18 4.82 13.01
CA LEU A 181 -25.51 3.94 14.13
C LEU A 181 -24.97 4.53 15.43
N PHE A 182 -25.82 4.63 16.42
CA PHE A 182 -25.47 5.04 17.76
C PHE A 182 -25.81 3.93 18.78
N GLY A 183 -24.86 3.62 19.65
CA GLY A 183 -25.06 2.66 20.73
C GLY A 183 -24.33 3.08 22.00
N HIS A 184 -24.92 2.82 23.16
CA HIS A 184 -24.30 3.07 24.45
C HIS A 184 -24.55 1.91 25.42
N GLY A 185 -23.70 1.77 26.43
CA GLY A 185 -23.87 0.73 27.46
C GLY A 185 -22.67 0.71 28.42
N MET A 186 -22.91 0.10 29.58
CA MET A 186 -21.83 -0.18 30.55
C MET A 186 -21.21 -1.51 30.20
N LEU A 187 -19.90 -1.48 29.82
CA LEU A 187 -19.17 -2.63 29.35
C LEU A 187 -18.08 -3.06 30.34
N SER A 188 -17.92 -4.37 30.54
CA SER A 188 -16.73 -4.90 31.20
C SER A 188 -15.47 -4.73 30.35
N ASN A 189 -14.29 -4.86 30.94
CA ASN A 189 -13.01 -4.79 30.21
C ASN A 189 -12.94 -5.83 29.08
N ASP A 190 -13.44 -7.03 29.30
CA ASP A 190 -13.47 -8.09 28.28
C ASP A 190 -14.40 -7.72 27.12
N SER A 191 -15.56 -7.15 27.42
CA SER A 191 -16.52 -6.65 26.42
C SER A 191 -15.93 -5.49 25.61
N VAL A 192 -15.21 -4.57 26.25
CA VAL A 192 -14.48 -3.48 25.54
C VAL A 192 -13.45 -4.08 24.59
N HIS A 193 -12.69 -5.10 25.03
CA HIS A 193 -11.70 -5.76 24.17
C HIS A 193 -12.36 -6.47 22.97
N ALA A 194 -13.48 -7.16 23.20
CA ALA A 194 -14.28 -7.78 22.14
C ALA A 194 -14.77 -6.75 21.12
N MET A 195 -15.31 -5.61 21.57
CA MET A 195 -15.79 -4.53 20.69
C MET A 195 -14.64 -3.92 19.86
N ARG A 196 -13.45 -3.72 20.44
CA ARG A 196 -12.28 -3.28 19.68
C ARG A 196 -11.93 -4.25 18.55
N THR A 197 -12.09 -5.55 18.78
CA THR A 197 -11.86 -6.58 17.77
C THR A 197 -12.90 -6.49 16.64
N VAL A 198 -14.16 -6.21 16.96
CA VAL A 198 -15.23 -6.01 15.96
C VAL A 198 -14.92 -4.78 15.09
N LEU A 199 -14.54 -3.65 15.69
CA LEU A 199 -14.18 -2.44 14.92
C LEU A 199 -13.03 -2.70 13.92
N LYS A 200 -12.00 -3.43 14.35
CA LYS A 200 -10.90 -3.84 13.44
C LYS A 200 -11.39 -4.73 12.30
N LYS A 201 -12.33 -5.64 12.56
CA LYS A 201 -12.93 -6.47 11.51
C LYS A 201 -13.75 -5.63 10.52
N CYS A 202 -14.51 -4.65 10.98
CA CYS A 202 -15.25 -3.73 10.10
C CYS A 202 -14.28 -2.96 9.18
N GLN A 203 -13.18 -2.43 9.72
CA GLN A 203 -12.14 -1.78 8.92
C GLN A 203 -11.55 -2.72 7.84
N GLN A 204 -11.28 -3.97 8.20
CA GLN A 204 -10.78 -4.99 7.25
C GLN A 204 -11.82 -5.31 6.17
N GLN A 205 -13.10 -5.40 6.52
CA GLN A 205 -14.19 -5.62 5.56
C GLN A 205 -14.32 -4.47 4.57
N MET A 206 -14.21 -3.22 5.04
CA MET A 206 -14.19 -2.04 4.17
C MET A 206 -13.03 -2.11 3.16
N ALA A 207 -11.82 -2.43 3.63
CA ALA A 207 -10.67 -2.61 2.75
C ALA A 207 -10.85 -3.77 1.75
N GLN A 208 -11.52 -4.85 2.15
CA GLN A 208 -11.85 -5.96 1.27
C GLN A 208 -12.88 -5.56 0.20
N ALA A 209 -13.97 -4.88 0.60
CA ALA A 209 -15.00 -4.39 -0.31
C ALA A 209 -14.40 -3.42 -1.35
N HIS A 210 -13.49 -2.52 -0.91
CA HIS A 210 -12.74 -1.65 -1.82
C HIS A 210 -11.95 -2.46 -2.87
N ARG A 211 -11.18 -3.48 -2.46
CA ARG A 211 -10.42 -4.34 -3.40
C ARG A 211 -11.33 -5.06 -4.39
N GLN A 212 -12.46 -5.58 -3.94
CA GLN A 212 -13.45 -6.24 -4.80
C GLN A 212 -14.06 -5.29 -5.83
N SER A 213 -14.13 -4.01 -5.49
CA SER A 213 -14.66 -2.96 -6.38
C SER A 213 -13.62 -2.43 -7.38
N LEU A 214 -12.32 -2.76 -7.24
CA LEU A 214 -11.29 -2.24 -8.15
C LEU A 214 -11.57 -2.51 -9.63
N PRO A 215 -12.01 -3.72 -10.06
CA PRO A 215 -12.29 -4.00 -11.47
C PRO A 215 -13.57 -3.34 -12.00
N VAL A 216 -14.43 -2.78 -11.15
CA VAL A 216 -15.68 -2.13 -11.55
C VAL A 216 -15.36 -0.77 -12.20
N PRO A 217 -16.06 -0.35 -13.29
CA PRO A 217 -15.89 0.97 -13.89
C PRO A 217 -16.11 2.11 -12.90
N GLN A 218 -15.37 3.21 -13.04
CA GLN A 218 -15.44 4.35 -12.11
C GLN A 218 -16.85 4.97 -12.05
N SER A 219 -17.57 5.02 -13.19
CA SER A 219 -18.94 5.51 -13.26
C SER A 219 -19.98 4.71 -12.45
N GLN A 220 -19.61 3.50 -12.00
CA GLN A 220 -20.46 2.63 -11.19
C GLN A 220 -19.97 2.57 -9.72
N LYS A 221 -19.01 3.41 -9.35
CA LYS A 221 -18.46 3.49 -7.99
C LYS A 221 -18.91 4.76 -7.30
N ARG A 222 -19.01 4.67 -5.98
CA ARG A 222 -19.24 5.82 -5.10
C ARG A 222 -18.08 5.95 -4.12
N GLY A 223 -17.66 7.15 -3.81
CA GLY A 223 -16.74 7.41 -2.71
C GLY A 223 -17.45 7.22 -1.40
N MET A 224 -17.10 6.18 -0.66
CA MET A 224 -17.65 5.89 0.68
C MET A 224 -16.56 6.04 1.71
N ALA A 225 -16.89 6.67 2.82
CA ALA A 225 -16.02 6.76 3.98
C ALA A 225 -16.72 6.18 5.21
N MET A 226 -15.94 5.66 6.15
CA MET A 226 -16.47 5.05 7.38
C MET A 226 -15.65 5.52 8.57
N VAL A 227 -16.31 6.04 9.60
CA VAL A 227 -15.70 6.38 10.88
C VAL A 227 -16.21 5.41 11.95
N LEU A 228 -15.29 4.81 12.68
CA LEU A 228 -15.60 3.87 13.78
C LEU A 228 -14.90 4.37 15.04
N ALA A 229 -15.65 4.65 16.09
CA ALA A 229 -15.11 5.09 17.36
C ALA A 229 -15.71 4.31 18.51
N LEU A 230 -14.88 3.97 19.51
CA LEU A 230 -15.28 3.43 20.80
C LEU A 230 -14.56 4.23 21.87
N ARG A 231 -15.31 4.98 22.67
CA ARG A 231 -14.79 5.87 23.72
C ARG A 231 -15.50 5.61 25.03
N THR A 232 -14.85 5.95 26.14
CA THR A 232 -15.53 6.08 27.42
C THR A 232 -16.52 7.25 27.34
N TRP A 233 -17.70 7.04 27.89
CA TRP A 233 -18.71 8.06 28.03
C TRP A 233 -18.70 8.55 29.48
N GLU A 234 -18.27 9.76 29.71
CA GLU A 234 -18.33 10.47 30.99
C GLU A 234 -19.46 11.48 31.00
#